data_7fc4003e031c9cb4caab0ceb17378c6f
#
_entry.id   7fc4003e031c9cb4caab0ceb17378c6f
#
_cell.length_a   1.000
_cell.length_b   1.000
_cell.length_c   1.000
_cell.angle_alpha   90.00
_cell.angle_beta   90.00
_cell.angle_gamma   90.00
#
_symmetry.space_group_name_H-M   'P 1'
#
loop_
_entity.id
_entity.type
_entity.pdbx_description
1 polymer ?
#
loop_
_entity_poly.entity_id
_entity_poly.type
_entity_poly.pdbx_seq_one_letter_code
_entity_poly.pdbx_strand_id
1 'polypeptide(L)'
;FLEKKFYDIKFDTITIFYGDNGSGKSTLLNVITETINKDKKVIERRNNLVKTEYFDIYMNECKYYVENNIPIGSKMICSEDIFQNILFKRKDNQKKNSARENLKKQYLQYKYNPINYESLEDLSLSVETRKKTQSKFIKSRIEENSREFSNGQTALDFFDKELQENSLYLLDEPENSLS
;
A
#
# COMPACT_ATOMS: atom_id res chain seq x y z
N PHE A 1 -30.25 2.62 3.25
CA PHE A 1 -30.33 1.51 4.22
C PHE A 1 -31.69 1.47 4.92
N LEU A 2 -32.20 2.58 5.42
CA LEU A 2 -33.49 2.61 6.16
C LEU A 2 -34.71 2.22 5.32
N GLU A 3 -34.66 2.44 3.99
CA GLU A 3 -35.74 2.04 3.08
C GLU A 3 -35.66 0.57 2.61
N LYS A 4 -34.46 -0.01 2.62
CA LYS A 4 -34.25 -1.42 2.30
C LYS A 4 -34.08 -2.17 3.62
N LYS A 5 -35.13 -2.79 4.11
CA LYS A 5 -35.15 -3.58 5.34
C LYS A 5 -34.20 -4.79 5.26
N PHE A 6 -32.89 -4.57 5.37
CA PHE A 6 -31.94 -5.65 5.57
C PHE A 6 -31.98 -6.08 7.03
N TYR A 7 -32.53 -7.25 7.28
CA TYR A 7 -32.63 -7.80 8.62
C TYR A 7 -31.46 -8.73 8.97
N ASP A 8 -30.93 -9.43 7.97
CA ASP A 8 -29.85 -10.39 8.14
C ASP A 8 -29.08 -10.58 6.84
N ILE A 9 -27.76 -10.62 6.92
CA ILE A 9 -26.86 -10.88 5.80
C ILE A 9 -25.99 -12.08 6.18
N LYS A 10 -26.15 -13.16 5.43
CA LYS A 10 -25.29 -14.34 5.57
C LYS A 10 -24.15 -14.23 4.58
N PHE A 11 -22.94 -14.47 5.05
CA PHE A 11 -21.73 -14.48 4.25
C PHE A 11 -21.35 -15.92 3.95
N ASP A 12 -21.03 -16.17 2.69
CA ASP A 12 -20.45 -17.41 2.22
C ASP A 12 -18.95 -17.22 2.00
N THR A 13 -18.24 -18.26 1.54
CA THR A 13 -16.81 -18.21 1.24
C THR A 13 -16.45 -17.02 0.35
N ILE A 14 -17.29 -16.71 -0.63
CA ILE A 14 -17.21 -15.50 -1.47
C ILE A 14 -18.59 -14.87 -1.50
N THR A 15 -18.67 -13.60 -1.07
CA THR A 15 -19.89 -12.81 -1.11
C THR A 15 -19.64 -11.53 -1.91
N ILE A 16 -20.47 -11.26 -2.92
CA ILE A 16 -20.33 -10.08 -3.79
C ILE A 16 -21.53 -9.17 -3.59
N PHE A 17 -21.27 -7.90 -3.23
CA PHE A 17 -22.25 -6.84 -3.18
C PHE A 17 -22.32 -6.13 -4.53
N TYR A 18 -23.46 -6.18 -5.18
CA TYR A 18 -23.71 -5.55 -6.46
C TYR A 18 -24.75 -4.42 -6.33
N GLY A 19 -24.55 -3.33 -7.05
CA GLY A 19 -25.45 -2.17 -7.08
C GLY A 19 -24.79 -0.93 -7.66
N ASP A 20 -25.61 0.07 -8.01
CA ASP A 20 -25.16 1.34 -8.59
C ASP A 20 -24.27 2.16 -7.64
N ASN A 21 -23.60 3.17 -8.19
CA ASN A 21 -22.82 4.12 -7.40
C ASN A 21 -23.76 4.84 -6.40
N GLY A 22 -23.29 4.99 -5.17
CA GLY A 22 -24.11 5.55 -4.09
C GLY A 22 -25.10 4.58 -3.45
N SER A 23 -25.18 3.31 -3.87
CA SER A 23 -26.09 2.31 -3.26
C SER A 23 -25.68 1.89 -1.83
N GLY A 24 -24.52 2.33 -1.35
CA GLY A 24 -24.06 2.09 0.01
C GLY A 24 -23.14 0.88 0.20
N LYS A 25 -22.58 0.31 -0.89
CA LYS A 25 -21.66 -0.85 -0.82
C LYS A 25 -20.46 -0.59 0.09
N SER A 26 -19.74 0.50 -0.17
CA SER A 26 -18.58 0.91 0.64
C SER A 26 -18.95 1.20 2.09
N THR A 27 -20.11 1.83 2.30
CA THR A 27 -20.63 2.08 3.65
C THR A 27 -20.89 0.77 4.38
N LEU A 28 -21.47 -0.22 3.72
CA LEU A 28 -21.74 -1.54 4.29
C LEU A 28 -20.44 -2.25 4.68
N LEU A 29 -19.46 -2.30 3.78
CA LEU A 29 -18.14 -2.90 4.06
C LEU A 29 -17.45 -2.21 5.25
N ASN A 30 -17.54 -0.89 5.32
CA ASN A 30 -17.03 -0.11 6.42
C ASN A 30 -17.74 -0.43 7.74
N VAL A 31 -19.07 -0.51 7.74
CA VAL A 31 -19.85 -0.88 8.94
C VAL A 31 -19.48 -2.29 9.40
N ILE A 32 -19.35 -3.26 8.50
CA ILE A 32 -18.92 -4.62 8.81
C ILE A 32 -17.54 -4.60 9.48
N THR A 33 -16.57 -3.94 8.87
CA THR A 33 -15.20 -3.84 9.38
C THR A 33 -15.15 -3.26 10.78
N GLU A 34 -15.81 -2.13 10.98
CA GLU A 34 -15.77 -1.44 12.26
C GLU A 34 -16.59 -2.17 13.35
N THR A 35 -17.70 -2.81 12.97
CA THR A 35 -18.49 -3.62 13.91
C THR A 35 -17.66 -4.80 14.45
N ILE A 36 -16.92 -5.47 13.56
CA ILE A 36 -16.01 -6.55 13.96
C ILE A 36 -14.86 -6.00 14.82
N ASN A 37 -14.28 -4.88 14.43
CA ASN A 37 -13.16 -4.26 15.14
C ASN A 37 -13.52 -3.60 16.47
N LYS A 38 -14.81 -3.39 16.75
CA LYS A 38 -15.28 -2.85 18.03
C LYS A 38 -14.89 -3.73 19.20
N ASP A 39 -15.00 -5.04 19.01
CA ASP A 39 -14.68 -6.02 20.05
C ASP A 39 -13.22 -6.47 20.03
N LYS A 40 -12.68 -6.65 18.82
CA LYS A 40 -11.30 -7.09 18.59
C LYS A 40 -10.78 -6.40 17.33
N LYS A 41 -9.66 -5.69 17.43
CA LYS A 41 -9.00 -5.11 16.25
C LYS A 41 -8.33 -6.22 15.43
N VAL A 42 -9.10 -6.96 14.66
CA VAL A 42 -8.66 -8.12 13.89
C VAL A 42 -8.49 -7.79 12.42
N ILE A 43 -9.33 -6.88 11.88
CA ILE A 43 -9.27 -6.47 10.49
C ILE A 43 -8.39 -5.23 10.36
N GLU A 44 -7.25 -5.39 9.69
CA GLU A 44 -6.36 -4.27 9.39
C GLU A 44 -6.97 -3.37 8.31
N ARG A 45 -6.78 -2.06 8.48
CA ARG A 45 -7.21 -1.04 7.54
C ARG A 45 -6.13 0.03 7.42
N ARG A 46 -5.82 0.43 6.19
CA ARG A 46 -4.79 1.46 5.91
C ARG A 46 -5.34 2.88 5.92
N ASN A 47 -6.56 3.06 5.40
CA ASN A 47 -7.17 4.38 5.30
C ASN A 47 -8.09 4.68 6.50
N ASN A 48 -8.06 5.93 6.97
CA ASN A 48 -8.97 6.39 8.01
C ASN A 48 -10.37 6.56 7.43
N LEU A 49 -11.35 6.01 8.13
CA LEU A 49 -12.75 6.18 7.79
C LEU A 49 -13.18 7.63 8.02
N VAL A 50 -13.86 8.21 7.04
CA VAL A 50 -14.62 9.44 7.25
C VAL A 50 -15.91 9.05 7.99
N LYS A 51 -15.94 9.25 9.30
CA LYS A 51 -17.11 8.97 10.12
C LYS A 51 -18.18 10.04 9.88
N THR A 52 -19.36 9.59 9.55
CA THR A 52 -20.57 10.43 9.47
C THR A 52 -21.47 10.11 10.67
N GLU A 53 -22.35 11.04 11.04
CA GLU A 53 -23.33 10.81 12.16
C GLU A 53 -24.15 9.53 11.95
N TYR A 54 -24.54 9.23 10.72
CA TYR A 54 -25.27 8.02 10.36
C TYR A 54 -24.46 6.74 10.57
N PHE A 55 -23.15 6.83 10.44
CA PHE A 55 -22.26 5.69 10.61
C PHE A 55 -22.29 5.15 12.05
N ASP A 56 -22.25 6.01 13.04
CA ASP A 56 -22.30 5.63 14.43
C ASP A 56 -23.66 5.00 14.82
N ILE A 57 -24.75 5.45 14.20
CA ILE A 57 -26.08 4.84 14.36
C ILE A 57 -26.05 3.40 13.86
N TYR A 58 -25.56 3.16 12.64
CA TYR A 58 -25.48 1.80 12.08
C TYR A 58 -24.58 0.88 12.91
N MET A 59 -23.44 1.40 13.39
CA MET A 59 -22.54 0.65 14.25
C MET A 59 -23.18 0.18 15.55
N ASN A 60 -24.10 0.96 16.12
CA ASN A 60 -24.78 0.62 17.37
C ASN A 60 -25.92 -0.38 17.17
N GLU A 61 -26.52 -0.39 15.99
CA GLU A 61 -27.66 -1.27 15.65
C GLU A 61 -27.20 -2.60 15.04
N CYS A 62 -26.02 -2.65 14.40
CA CYS A 62 -25.51 -3.87 13.79
C CYS A 62 -24.89 -4.81 14.81
N LYS A 63 -25.26 -6.09 14.70
CA LYS A 63 -24.65 -7.19 15.45
C LYS A 63 -24.12 -8.20 14.47
N TYR A 64 -23.04 -8.86 14.83
CA TYR A 64 -22.47 -9.93 14.02
C TYR A 64 -22.36 -11.21 14.83
N TYR A 65 -22.42 -12.33 14.12
CA TYR A 65 -22.16 -13.65 14.67
C TYR A 65 -21.12 -14.33 13.78
N VAL A 66 -20.13 -14.93 14.39
CA VAL A 66 -19.06 -15.66 13.68
C VAL A 66 -18.98 -17.07 14.27
N GLU A 67 -19.09 -18.06 13.41
CA GLU A 67 -18.97 -19.47 13.84
C GLU A 67 -17.53 -19.80 14.28
N ASN A 68 -16.56 -19.19 13.60
CA ASN A 68 -15.13 -19.37 13.85
C ASN A 68 -14.45 -18.03 14.13
N ASN A 69 -13.30 -18.06 14.82
CA ASN A 69 -12.52 -16.84 15.02
C ASN A 69 -12.06 -16.25 13.67
N ILE A 70 -12.19 -14.94 13.54
CA ILE A 70 -11.64 -14.22 12.39
C ILE A 70 -10.11 -14.31 12.45
N PRO A 71 -9.45 -14.78 11.38
CA PRO A 71 -8.02 -14.99 11.38
C PRO A 71 -7.23 -13.68 11.53
N ILE A 72 -6.06 -13.77 12.16
CA ILE A 72 -5.08 -12.67 12.20
C ILE A 72 -4.55 -12.46 10.77
N GLY A 73 -4.42 -11.21 10.33
CA GLY A 73 -4.03 -10.88 8.96
C GLY A 73 -5.21 -10.59 8.03
N SER A 74 -6.45 -10.65 8.56
CA SER A 74 -7.64 -10.19 7.84
C SER A 74 -7.56 -8.69 7.54
N LYS A 75 -7.96 -8.27 6.34
CA LYS A 75 -7.77 -6.88 5.88
C LYS A 75 -8.99 -6.35 5.15
N MET A 76 -9.18 -5.04 5.28
CA MET A 76 -10.00 -4.27 4.35
C MET A 76 -9.09 -3.54 3.38
N ILE A 77 -9.31 -3.75 2.08
CA ILE A 77 -8.54 -3.15 0.99
C ILE A 77 -9.50 -2.35 0.11
N CYS A 78 -9.20 -1.07 -0.05
CA CYS A 78 -9.93 -0.16 -0.92
C CYS A 78 -9.09 0.15 -2.18
N SER A 79 -9.74 0.61 -3.24
CA SER A 79 -9.04 1.04 -4.47
C SER A 79 -7.99 2.12 -4.19
N GLU A 80 -8.24 3.00 -3.23
CA GLU A 80 -7.30 4.04 -2.80
C GLU A 80 -5.99 3.46 -2.22
N ASP A 81 -6.05 2.34 -1.50
CA ASP A 81 -4.86 1.69 -0.93
C ASP A 81 -3.92 1.21 -2.03
N ILE A 82 -4.51 0.64 -3.09
CA ILE A 82 -3.78 0.16 -4.26
C ILE A 82 -3.14 1.34 -4.99
N PHE A 83 -3.93 2.40 -5.22
CA PHE A 83 -3.44 3.62 -5.87
C PHE A 83 -2.31 4.29 -5.08
N GLN A 84 -2.44 4.39 -3.76
CA GLN A 84 -1.38 4.92 -2.90
C GLN A 84 -0.11 4.08 -2.97
N ASN A 85 -0.23 2.75 -3.05
CA ASN A 85 0.94 1.86 -3.22
C ASN A 85 1.65 2.13 -4.56
N ILE A 86 0.89 2.33 -5.65
CA ILE A 86 1.44 2.69 -6.96
C ILE A 86 2.20 4.02 -6.88
N LEU A 87 1.59 5.04 -6.28
CA LEU A 87 2.21 6.35 -6.11
C LEU A 87 3.47 6.28 -5.24
N PHE A 88 3.44 5.50 -4.17
CA PHE A 88 4.59 5.31 -3.30
C PHE A 88 5.77 4.70 -4.06
N LYS A 89 5.55 3.62 -4.83
CA LYS A 89 6.60 3.01 -5.66
C LYS A 89 7.21 4.00 -6.67
N ARG A 90 6.37 4.80 -7.34
CA ARG A 90 6.84 5.82 -8.28
C ARG A 90 7.69 6.90 -7.61
N LYS A 91 7.23 7.41 -6.45
CA LYS A 91 7.99 8.40 -5.67
C LYS A 91 9.34 7.84 -5.18
N ASP A 92 9.36 6.59 -4.74
CA ASP A 92 10.59 5.93 -4.32
C ASP A 92 11.57 5.79 -5.48
N ASN A 93 11.12 5.35 -6.65
CA ASN A 93 11.93 5.29 -7.86
C ASN A 93 12.47 6.66 -8.28
N GLN A 94 11.66 7.72 -8.19
CA GLN A 94 12.11 9.09 -8.47
C GLN A 94 13.21 9.54 -7.51
N LYS A 95 13.06 9.27 -6.21
CA LYS A 95 14.09 9.55 -5.20
C LYS A 95 15.39 8.81 -5.51
N LYS A 96 15.30 7.51 -5.82
CA LYS A 96 16.45 6.68 -6.20
C LYS A 96 17.15 7.21 -7.45
N ASN A 97 16.38 7.64 -8.47
CA ASN A 97 16.93 8.23 -9.68
C ASN A 97 17.66 9.55 -9.42
N SER A 98 17.06 10.45 -8.63
CA SER A 98 17.70 11.71 -8.24
C SER A 98 18.99 11.47 -7.43
N ALA A 99 18.97 10.52 -6.51
CA ALA A 99 20.16 10.14 -5.75
C ALA A 99 21.24 9.53 -6.66
N ARG A 100 20.89 8.74 -7.67
CA ARG A 100 21.85 8.22 -8.67
C ARG A 100 22.51 9.34 -9.47
N GLU A 101 21.74 10.34 -9.90
CA GLU A 101 22.31 11.48 -10.61
C GLU A 101 23.27 12.29 -9.73
N ASN A 102 22.96 12.48 -8.46
CA ASN A 102 23.86 13.12 -7.52
C ASN A 102 25.15 12.31 -7.32
N LEU A 103 25.03 10.98 -7.16
CA LEU A 103 26.20 10.11 -7.04
C LEU A 103 27.05 10.07 -8.33
N LYS A 104 26.45 10.18 -9.52
CA LYS A 104 27.20 10.32 -10.76
C LYS A 104 28.04 11.59 -10.77
N LYS A 105 27.44 12.74 -10.40
CA LYS A 105 28.16 14.01 -10.29
C LYS A 105 29.30 13.92 -9.28
N GLN A 106 29.03 13.37 -8.10
CA GLN A 106 30.01 13.17 -7.05
C GLN A 106 31.16 12.26 -7.54
N TYR A 107 30.85 11.13 -8.17
CA TYR A 107 31.86 10.22 -8.73
C TYR A 107 32.78 10.94 -9.72
N LEU A 108 32.22 11.73 -10.66
CA LEU A 108 33.02 12.48 -11.64
C LEU A 108 33.90 13.54 -10.98
N GLN A 109 33.36 14.24 -10.00
CA GLN A 109 34.08 15.26 -9.23
C GLN A 109 35.31 14.63 -8.54
N TYR A 110 35.14 13.55 -7.77
CA TYR A 110 36.22 12.92 -7.03
C TYR A 110 37.23 12.16 -7.91
N LYS A 111 36.82 11.72 -9.09
CA LYS A 111 37.70 10.98 -10.01
C LYS A 111 38.58 11.86 -10.87
N TYR A 112 38.07 12.98 -11.32
CA TYR A 112 38.73 13.79 -12.37
C TYR A 112 39.18 15.17 -11.92
N ASN A 113 38.57 15.72 -10.88
CA ASN A 113 38.99 17.04 -10.39
C ASN A 113 40.04 16.94 -9.28
N PRO A 114 41.03 17.85 -9.25
CA PRO A 114 41.90 17.98 -8.11
C PRO A 114 41.10 18.48 -6.91
N ILE A 115 41.05 17.71 -5.84
CA ILE A 115 40.31 18.04 -4.61
C ILE A 115 41.31 18.32 -3.52
N ASN A 116 41.16 19.45 -2.82
CA ASN A 116 41.74 19.64 -1.52
C ASN A 116 40.93 18.82 -0.54
N TYR A 117 41.53 17.77 0.02
CA TYR A 117 40.90 16.88 0.97
C TYR A 117 40.78 17.60 2.32
N GLU A 118 39.55 17.92 2.72
CA GLU A 118 39.25 18.57 3.99
C GLU A 118 38.89 17.54 5.07
N SER A 119 38.56 16.31 4.67
CA SER A 119 38.20 15.22 5.58
C SER A 119 38.77 13.86 5.15
N LEU A 120 38.83 12.92 6.11
CA LEU A 120 39.15 11.52 5.81
C LEU A 120 38.09 10.85 4.90
N GLU A 121 36.84 11.32 4.96
CA GLU A 121 35.76 10.86 4.10
C GLU A 121 36.01 11.23 2.64
N ASP A 122 36.46 12.45 2.35
CA ASP A 122 36.82 12.91 1.01
C ASP A 122 37.96 12.07 0.43
N LEU A 123 38.97 11.80 1.24
CA LEU A 123 40.11 10.96 0.83
C LEU A 123 39.61 9.53 0.50
N SER A 124 38.80 8.95 1.36
CA SER A 124 38.22 7.61 1.16
C SER A 124 37.39 7.52 -0.10
N LEU A 125 36.53 8.52 -0.35
CA LEU A 125 35.72 8.67 -1.56
C LEU A 125 36.58 8.77 -2.82
N SER A 126 37.62 9.57 -2.79
CA SER A 126 38.55 9.70 -3.90
C SER A 126 39.25 8.37 -4.23
N VAL A 127 39.72 7.66 -3.23
CA VAL A 127 40.35 6.34 -3.39
C VAL A 127 39.34 5.33 -3.97
N GLU A 128 38.12 5.34 -3.47
CA GLU A 128 37.07 4.44 -3.93
C GLU A 128 36.63 4.71 -5.39
N THR A 129 36.46 5.98 -5.78
CA THR A 129 36.12 6.36 -7.16
C THR A 129 37.22 6.02 -8.16
N ARG A 130 38.47 6.00 -7.73
CA ARG A 130 39.63 5.54 -8.56
C ARG A 130 39.65 4.02 -8.72
N LYS A 131 39.25 3.26 -7.70
CA LYS A 131 39.26 1.80 -7.71
C LYS A 131 38.02 1.17 -8.36
N LYS A 132 36.87 1.84 -8.28
CA LYS A 132 35.60 1.32 -8.81
C LYS A 132 35.20 2.02 -10.11
N THR A 133 34.47 1.30 -10.97
CA THR A 133 33.75 1.92 -12.09
C THR A 133 32.54 2.69 -11.55
N GLN A 134 32.06 3.69 -12.30
CA GLN A 134 30.90 4.50 -11.92
C GLN A 134 29.68 3.62 -11.59
N SER A 135 29.42 2.61 -12.42
CA SER A 135 28.29 1.68 -12.19
C SER A 135 28.44 0.91 -10.89
N LYS A 136 29.64 0.39 -10.57
CA LYS A 136 29.88 -0.32 -9.30
C LYS A 136 29.79 0.60 -8.09
N PHE A 137 30.27 1.83 -8.22
CA PHE A 137 30.17 2.85 -7.18
C PHE A 137 28.73 3.18 -6.84
N ILE A 138 27.86 3.38 -7.85
CA ILE A 138 26.45 3.69 -7.66
C ILE A 138 25.68 2.48 -7.13
N LYS A 139 25.89 1.29 -7.70
CA LYS A 139 25.19 0.06 -7.26
C LYS A 139 25.52 -0.32 -5.81
N SER A 140 26.69 0.05 -5.32
CA SER A 140 27.06 -0.21 -3.92
C SER A 140 26.38 0.72 -2.90
N ARG A 141 25.67 1.77 -3.36
CA ARG A 141 25.04 2.80 -2.50
C ARG A 141 23.55 2.93 -2.66
N ILE A 142 23.01 2.54 -3.78
CA ILE A 142 21.57 2.67 -4.07
C ILE A 142 21.06 1.36 -4.65
N GLU A 143 19.98 0.88 -4.07
CA GLU A 143 19.25 -0.27 -4.56
C GLU A 143 18.68 -0.03 -5.96
N GLU A 144 18.38 -1.10 -6.67
CA GLU A 144 17.71 -1.03 -7.95
C GLU A 144 16.28 -0.48 -7.80
N ASN A 145 15.78 0.16 -8.84
CA ASN A 145 14.40 0.63 -8.87
C ASN A 145 13.45 -0.56 -8.80
N SER A 146 12.34 -0.37 -8.11
CA SER A 146 11.21 -1.29 -8.25
C SER A 146 10.72 -1.25 -9.70
N ARG A 147 10.41 -2.42 -10.25
CA ARG A 147 9.84 -2.48 -11.62
C ARG A 147 8.54 -1.69 -11.67
N GLU A 148 8.42 -0.85 -12.67
CA GLU A 148 7.20 -0.13 -12.99
C GLU A 148 6.47 -0.90 -14.08
N PHE A 149 5.31 -1.38 -13.76
CA PHE A 149 4.38 -2.02 -14.68
C PHE A 149 3.22 -1.06 -14.99
N SER A 150 2.31 -1.49 -15.86
CA SER A 150 1.00 -0.83 -15.97
C SER A 150 0.28 -0.79 -14.61
N ASN A 151 -0.68 0.10 -14.47
CA ASN A 151 -1.43 0.21 -13.21
C ASN A 151 -2.06 -1.13 -12.83
N GLY A 152 -2.71 -1.81 -13.78
CA GLY A 152 -3.32 -3.11 -13.56
C GLY A 152 -2.34 -4.18 -13.10
N GLN A 153 -1.16 -4.29 -13.74
CA GLN A 153 -0.15 -5.26 -13.32
C GLN A 153 0.41 -4.93 -11.93
N THR A 154 0.56 -3.64 -11.61
CA THR A 154 1.02 -3.22 -10.28
C THR A 154 -0.04 -3.49 -9.22
N ALA A 155 -1.32 -3.40 -9.57
CA ALA A 155 -2.43 -3.78 -8.70
C ALA A 155 -2.46 -5.30 -8.46
N LEU A 156 -2.26 -6.12 -9.47
CA LEU A 156 -2.13 -7.57 -9.31
C LEU A 156 -0.96 -7.92 -8.38
N ASP A 157 0.22 -7.33 -8.61
CA ASP A 157 1.38 -7.50 -7.72
C ASP A 157 1.09 -7.09 -6.26
N PHE A 158 0.21 -6.10 -6.07
CA PHE A 158 -0.22 -5.68 -4.74
C PHE A 158 -1.09 -6.77 -4.10
N PHE A 159 -2.09 -7.28 -4.82
CA PHE A 159 -2.94 -8.35 -4.31
C PHE A 159 -2.15 -9.62 -4.01
N ASP A 160 -1.24 -10.04 -4.89
CA ASP A 160 -0.39 -11.22 -4.67
C ASP A 160 0.43 -11.14 -3.37
N LYS A 161 0.79 -9.92 -2.95
CA LYS A 161 1.55 -9.70 -1.72
C LYS A 161 0.69 -9.56 -0.48
N GLU A 162 -0.50 -8.97 -0.63
CA GLU A 162 -1.37 -8.66 0.50
C GLU A 162 -2.33 -9.80 0.84
N LEU A 163 -2.73 -10.60 -0.16
CA LEU A 163 -3.64 -11.71 0.06
C LEU A 163 -2.88 -12.93 0.58
N GLN A 164 -3.33 -13.43 1.72
CA GLN A 164 -2.80 -14.62 2.37
C GLN A 164 -3.91 -15.66 2.49
N GLU A 165 -3.54 -16.92 2.49
CA GLU A 165 -4.48 -18.01 2.74
C GLU A 165 -5.08 -17.92 4.15
N ASN A 166 -6.29 -18.42 4.30
CA ASN A 166 -7.02 -18.47 5.58
C ASN A 166 -7.22 -17.12 6.26
N SER A 167 -7.47 -16.06 5.49
CA SER A 167 -7.75 -14.72 6.00
C SER A 167 -9.05 -14.16 5.42
N LEU A 168 -9.69 -13.26 6.15
CA LEU A 168 -10.88 -12.56 5.67
C LEU A 168 -10.47 -11.26 4.95
N TYR A 169 -10.99 -11.08 3.75
CA TYR A 169 -10.75 -9.87 2.96
C TYR A 169 -12.08 -9.19 2.64
N LEU A 170 -12.13 -7.89 2.93
CA LEU A 170 -13.19 -7.01 2.47
C LEU A 170 -12.58 -6.11 1.38
N LEU A 171 -13.03 -6.28 0.15
CA LEU A 171 -12.50 -5.57 -1.01
C LEU A 171 -13.53 -4.54 -1.48
N ASP A 172 -13.13 -3.26 -1.51
CA ASP A 172 -13.98 -2.16 -1.99
C ASP A 172 -13.49 -1.66 -3.34
N GLU A 173 -14.30 -1.86 -4.38
CA GLU A 173 -14.02 -1.49 -5.77
C GLU A 173 -12.63 -1.93 -6.28
N PRO A 174 -12.23 -3.20 -6.07
CA PRO A 174 -10.89 -3.67 -6.45
C PRO A 174 -10.64 -3.57 -7.97
N GLU A 175 -11.71 -3.62 -8.78
CA GLU A 175 -11.67 -3.52 -10.24
C GLU A 175 -11.19 -2.16 -10.74
N ASN A 176 -11.43 -1.08 -10.03
CA ASN A 176 -11.02 0.26 -10.43
C ASN A 176 -9.49 0.43 -10.56
N SER A 177 -8.75 -0.44 -9.92
CA SER A 177 -7.29 -0.44 -9.95
C SER A 177 -6.69 -1.40 -10.98
N LEU A 178 -7.51 -2.25 -11.59
CA LEU A 178 -7.10 -3.26 -12.56
C LEU A 178 -7.23 -2.81 -14.02
N SER A 179 -7.87 -1.66 -14.26
CA SER A 179 -8.12 -1.08 -15.59
C SER A 179 -6.97 -0.21 -16.09
#